data_365d53bbaca0f6521634d9ed3bd2f14d
#
_entry.id   365d53bbaca0f6521634d9ed3bd2f14d
#
_cell.length_a   1.000
_cell.length_b   1.000
_cell.length_c   1.000
_cell.angle_alpha   90.00
_cell.angle_beta   90.00
_cell.angle_gamma   90.00
#
_symmetry.space_group_name_H-M   'P 1'
#
loop_
_entity.id
_entity.type
_entity.pdbx_description
1 polymer ?
#
loop_
_entity_poly.entity_id
_entity_poly.type
_entity_poly.pdbx_seq_one_letter_code
_entity_poly.pdbx_strand_id
1 'polypeptide(L)'
;MSKAGFRVLDSDLHVIEPSDLYDHYLDPAYRDRTPRPTATRGAYTSQWTVGDFTFPRPLGRGRVDAEKRAAAVLKDYAAARFDSASQLSAMDAEGLDIAVLFRTLPVVCVDAFEPAFALALCRAWNDWARDFRKPNPVRMQAAALVTLHDATLAAGEIRRAVNELGFVAAQMMPNPVNGVNLHDLAMDPLWAEAERLNIPICFHPAPNNYSDTHFVNRFLTAPSTTIAGGLNNPVELMAAVASMTAGGVLERFPRLRVAFLEGNCSWLPWLLWLDEYWEMAKSGETAKLEAPPSEYFRRQCFISVDPDEDQVEWVVQKLGDDTLVFSTDYPHSDSHFPEATNLFLKLPLSESSKRKILWDNCARLYNLAGAA
;
A
#
# COMPACT_ATOMS: atom_id res chain seq x y z
N MET A 1 -11.36 -20.16 5.24
CA MET A 1 -12.83 -20.02 5.24
C MET A 1 -13.22 -19.47 3.90
N SER A 2 -14.39 -19.73 3.36
CA SER A 2 -14.81 -19.14 2.09
C SER A 2 -16.05 -18.27 2.33
N LYS A 3 -16.12 -17.09 1.74
CA LYS A 3 -17.32 -16.24 1.79
C LYS A 3 -18.18 -16.48 0.55
N ALA A 4 -19.39 -16.96 0.73
CA ALA A 4 -20.31 -17.29 -0.39
C ALA A 4 -19.72 -18.23 -1.45
N GLY A 5 -18.82 -19.15 -1.06
CA GLY A 5 -18.15 -20.08 -1.98
C GLY A 5 -16.88 -19.53 -2.68
N PHE A 6 -16.46 -18.30 -2.36
CA PHE A 6 -15.22 -17.72 -2.83
C PHE A 6 -14.12 -17.83 -1.77
N ARG A 7 -12.90 -18.16 -2.19
CA ARG A 7 -11.70 -17.89 -1.40
C ARG A 7 -11.36 -16.41 -1.51
N VAL A 8 -10.88 -15.82 -0.40
CA VAL A 8 -10.57 -14.39 -0.35
C VAL A 8 -9.16 -14.17 0.19
N LEU A 9 -8.32 -13.54 -0.61
CA LEU A 9 -7.02 -13.04 -0.23
C LEU A 9 -7.07 -11.51 -0.30
N ASP A 10 -6.95 -10.88 0.86
CA ASP A 10 -6.88 -9.42 0.96
C ASP A 10 -5.46 -8.94 0.62
N SER A 11 -5.34 -8.14 -0.41
CA SER A 11 -4.06 -7.64 -0.90
C SER A 11 -3.51 -6.47 -0.08
N ASP A 12 -4.32 -5.88 0.80
CA ASP A 12 -3.98 -4.69 1.56
C ASP A 12 -4.85 -4.58 2.82
N LEU A 13 -4.40 -5.25 3.88
CA LEU A 13 -5.02 -5.23 5.20
C LEU A 13 -4.11 -4.50 6.19
N HIS A 14 -4.62 -3.48 6.85
CA HIS A 14 -3.82 -2.72 7.78
C HIS A 14 -3.76 -3.33 9.18
N VAL A 15 -2.65 -3.04 9.86
CA VAL A 15 -2.49 -3.25 11.30
C VAL A 15 -2.55 -1.90 12.01
N ILE A 16 -2.97 -1.90 13.27
CA ILE A 16 -2.84 -0.71 14.13
C ILE A 16 -1.61 -0.92 15.01
N GLU A 17 -0.60 -0.10 14.79
CA GLU A 17 0.62 -0.12 15.55
C GLU A 17 0.36 0.25 17.02
N PRO A 18 0.85 -0.56 17.99
CA PRO A 18 0.71 -0.23 19.40
C PRO A 18 1.53 1.02 19.74
N SER A 19 1.06 1.79 20.72
CA SER A 19 1.65 3.07 21.11
C SER A 19 3.10 2.99 21.58
N ASP A 20 3.56 1.82 21.96
CA ASP A 20 4.90 1.51 22.48
C ASP A 20 5.78 0.72 21.50
N LEU A 21 5.35 0.57 20.23
CA LEU A 21 6.10 -0.17 19.22
C LEU A 21 7.57 0.27 19.16
N TYR A 22 7.78 1.56 18.98
CA TYR A 22 9.14 2.11 18.82
C TYR A 22 9.96 2.13 20.11
N ASP A 23 9.32 2.10 21.28
CA ASP A 23 10.02 1.93 22.56
C ASP A 23 10.70 0.55 22.67
N HIS A 24 10.09 -0.46 22.04
CA HIS A 24 10.58 -1.84 22.12
C HIS A 24 11.47 -2.24 20.94
N TYR A 25 11.22 -1.72 19.74
CA TYR A 25 11.85 -2.22 18.52
C TYR A 25 12.80 -1.24 17.86
N LEU A 26 12.76 0.08 18.18
CA LEU A 26 13.68 1.05 17.58
C LEU A 26 15.11 0.83 18.10
N ASP A 27 16.08 0.91 17.18
CA ASP A 27 17.49 0.85 17.51
C ASP A 27 17.82 1.84 18.65
N PRO A 28 18.50 1.37 19.73
CA PRO A 28 18.88 2.21 20.87
C PRO A 28 19.63 3.50 20.50
N ALA A 29 20.33 3.52 19.39
CA ALA A 29 21.02 4.72 18.87
C ALA A 29 20.07 5.90 18.56
N TYR A 30 18.77 5.64 18.38
CA TYR A 30 17.76 6.64 18.03
C TYR A 30 16.68 6.83 19.10
N ARG A 31 16.91 6.42 20.34
CA ARG A 31 15.91 6.51 21.43
C ARG A 31 15.44 7.93 21.73
N ASP A 32 16.28 8.92 21.54
CA ASP A 32 15.97 10.34 21.70
C ASP A 32 15.00 10.86 20.62
N ARG A 33 14.87 10.13 19.51
CA ARG A 33 14.00 10.43 18.38
C ARG A 33 12.82 9.46 18.26
N THR A 34 12.52 8.70 19.30
CA THR A 34 11.42 7.71 19.29
C THR A 34 10.09 8.36 18.92
N PRO A 35 9.36 7.83 17.91
CA PRO A 35 8.01 8.28 17.59
C PRO A 35 7.08 8.21 18.80
N ARG A 36 6.27 9.25 19.02
CA ARG A 36 5.37 9.37 20.18
C ARG A 36 3.93 9.56 19.75
N PRO A 37 2.97 8.79 20.29
CA PRO A 37 1.55 9.03 20.04
C PRO A 37 1.12 10.34 20.69
N THR A 38 0.33 11.15 19.98
CA THR A 38 -0.11 12.48 20.46
C THR A 38 -1.62 12.64 20.50
N ALA A 39 -2.36 11.92 19.67
CA ALA A 39 -3.81 12.00 19.67
C ALA A 39 -4.45 10.67 19.20
N THR A 40 -5.62 10.40 19.78
CA THR A 40 -6.50 9.30 19.35
C THR A 40 -7.71 9.89 18.61
N ARG A 41 -8.00 9.36 17.44
CA ARG A 41 -9.24 9.65 16.69
C ARG A 41 -9.96 8.35 16.43
N GLY A 42 -11.29 8.35 16.61
CA GLY A 42 -12.05 7.14 16.41
C GLY A 42 -11.65 6.02 17.38
N ALA A 43 -11.29 4.88 16.84
CA ALA A 43 -11.00 3.66 17.60
C ALA A 43 -9.54 3.49 18.03
N TYR A 44 -8.58 4.21 17.42
CA TYR A 44 -7.15 4.00 17.64
C TYR A 44 -6.33 5.30 17.64
N THR A 45 -5.07 5.21 18.08
CA THR A 45 -4.12 6.32 17.99
C THR A 45 -3.84 6.63 16.53
N SER A 46 -4.23 7.82 16.10
CA SER A 46 -4.16 8.23 14.69
C SER A 46 -3.14 9.35 14.43
N GLN A 47 -2.50 9.87 15.48
CA GLN A 47 -1.53 10.94 15.34
C GLN A 47 -0.28 10.67 16.18
N TRP A 48 0.87 10.88 15.56
CA TRP A 48 2.18 10.64 16.15
C TRP A 48 3.13 11.80 15.86
N THR A 49 4.12 11.99 16.72
CA THR A 49 5.22 12.94 16.48
C THR A 49 6.56 12.21 16.40
N VAL A 50 7.44 12.72 15.53
CA VAL A 50 8.85 12.33 15.43
C VAL A 50 9.64 13.62 15.32
N GLY A 51 10.34 14.02 16.37
CA GLY A 51 10.93 15.36 16.46
C GLY A 51 9.86 16.44 16.25
N ASP A 52 10.09 17.32 15.30
CA ASP A 52 9.18 18.44 14.96
C ASP A 52 8.05 18.05 14.00
N PHE A 53 7.98 16.80 13.56
CA PHE A 53 7.01 16.33 12.58
C PHE A 53 5.84 15.61 13.25
N THR A 54 4.61 15.94 12.84
CA THR A 54 3.37 15.32 13.32
C THR A 54 2.68 14.57 12.18
N PHE A 55 2.40 13.28 12.38
CA PHE A 55 1.81 12.39 11.37
C PHE A 55 0.44 11.89 11.78
N PRO A 56 -0.52 11.82 10.84
CA PRO A 56 -0.51 12.56 9.57
C PRO A 56 -0.53 14.07 9.81
N ARG A 57 -0.08 14.85 8.83
CA ARG A 57 -0.21 16.32 8.90
C ARG A 57 -1.68 16.67 9.05
N PRO A 58 -2.05 17.55 10.01
CA PRO A 58 -3.45 17.97 10.17
C PRO A 58 -3.95 18.70 8.92
N LEU A 59 -4.93 18.15 8.23
CA LEU A 59 -5.66 18.79 7.13
C LEU A 59 -7.12 18.96 7.53
N GLY A 60 -7.44 20.02 8.29
CA GLY A 60 -8.80 20.30 8.72
C GLY A 60 -9.39 19.29 9.72
N ARG A 61 -10.74 19.17 9.76
CA ARG A 61 -11.44 18.38 10.78
C ARG A 61 -11.57 16.88 10.47
N GLY A 62 -11.08 16.42 9.30
CA GLY A 62 -11.12 15.04 8.93
C GLY A 62 -12.51 14.46 8.63
N ARG A 63 -12.62 13.13 8.66
CA ARG A 63 -13.83 12.34 8.33
C ARG A 63 -14.64 12.01 9.59
N VAL A 64 -15.07 13.02 10.35
CA VAL A 64 -15.66 12.88 11.71
C VAL A 64 -16.76 11.82 11.78
N ASP A 65 -17.66 11.79 10.81
CA ASP A 65 -18.78 10.83 10.84
C ASP A 65 -18.37 9.42 10.46
N ALA A 66 -17.40 9.25 9.55
CA ALA A 66 -16.79 7.95 9.25
C ALA A 66 -16.02 7.42 10.46
N GLU A 67 -15.22 8.25 11.11
CA GLU A 67 -14.48 7.91 12.33
C GLU A 67 -15.41 7.47 13.47
N LYS A 68 -16.57 8.14 13.65
CA LYS A 68 -17.56 7.73 14.65
C LYS A 68 -18.22 6.37 14.34
N ARG A 69 -18.55 6.12 13.06
CA ARG A 69 -19.08 4.82 12.63
C ARG A 69 -18.06 3.70 12.86
N ALA A 70 -16.82 3.92 12.40
CA ALA A 70 -15.74 2.97 12.61
C ALA A 70 -15.49 2.68 14.09
N ALA A 71 -15.46 3.72 14.95
CA ALA A 71 -15.29 3.54 16.39
C ALA A 71 -16.37 2.66 17.03
N ALA A 72 -17.62 2.75 16.55
CA ALA A 72 -18.71 1.90 17.06
C ALA A 72 -18.52 0.42 16.66
N VAL A 73 -18.17 0.18 15.41
CA VAL A 73 -17.93 -1.18 14.85
C VAL A 73 -16.66 -1.81 15.44
N LEU A 74 -15.61 -1.02 15.61
CA LEU A 74 -14.28 -1.48 16.05
C LEU A 74 -14.09 -1.49 17.57
N LYS A 75 -15.17 -1.26 18.36
CA LYS A 75 -15.08 -1.10 19.82
C LYS A 75 -14.37 -2.26 20.53
N ASP A 76 -14.70 -3.49 20.18
CA ASP A 76 -14.15 -4.68 20.82
C ASP A 76 -12.70 -4.94 20.37
N TYR A 77 -12.39 -4.66 19.11
CA TYR A 77 -11.03 -4.71 18.56
C TYR A 77 -10.12 -3.66 19.21
N ALA A 78 -10.64 -2.44 19.43
CA ALA A 78 -9.93 -1.40 20.16
C ALA A 78 -9.71 -1.75 21.64
N ALA A 79 -10.69 -2.38 22.30
CA ALA A 79 -10.52 -2.89 23.66
C ALA A 79 -9.44 -3.98 23.76
N ALA A 80 -9.29 -4.81 22.73
CA ALA A 80 -8.20 -5.77 22.55
C ALA A 80 -6.89 -5.12 22.02
N ARG A 81 -6.85 -3.79 21.87
CA ARG A 81 -5.71 -3.02 21.33
C ARG A 81 -5.25 -3.51 19.95
N PHE A 82 -6.17 -3.98 19.13
CA PHE A 82 -5.92 -4.51 17.78
C PHE A 82 -4.78 -5.54 17.76
N ASP A 83 -4.75 -6.42 18.75
CA ASP A 83 -3.74 -7.48 18.84
C ASP A 83 -3.91 -8.54 17.75
N SER A 84 -2.95 -9.47 17.67
CA SER A 84 -2.96 -10.53 16.65
C SER A 84 -4.20 -11.42 16.70
N ALA A 85 -4.78 -11.64 17.87
CA ALA A 85 -5.98 -12.46 18.01
C ALA A 85 -7.21 -11.72 17.49
N SER A 86 -7.33 -10.42 17.80
CA SER A 86 -8.38 -9.57 17.25
C SER A 86 -8.25 -9.38 15.74
N GLN A 87 -7.02 -9.31 15.20
CA GLN A 87 -6.79 -9.27 13.75
C GLN A 87 -7.32 -10.53 13.07
N LEU A 88 -7.02 -11.71 13.61
CA LEU A 88 -7.56 -12.98 13.08
C LEU A 88 -9.09 -13.05 13.19
N SER A 89 -9.65 -12.53 14.28
CA SER A 89 -11.10 -12.43 14.47
C SER A 89 -11.75 -11.50 13.42
N ALA A 90 -11.10 -10.38 13.11
CA ALA A 90 -11.57 -9.47 12.04
C ALA A 90 -11.51 -10.13 10.67
N MET A 91 -10.44 -10.87 10.36
CA MET A 91 -10.34 -11.67 9.13
C MET A 91 -11.46 -12.71 9.05
N ASP A 92 -11.81 -13.35 10.17
CA ASP A 92 -12.90 -14.33 10.22
C ASP A 92 -14.27 -13.66 9.98
N ALA A 93 -14.50 -12.49 10.57
CA ALA A 93 -15.74 -11.73 10.39
C ALA A 93 -15.93 -11.27 8.94
N GLU A 94 -14.84 -10.82 8.30
CA GLU A 94 -14.85 -10.40 6.89
C GLU A 94 -14.89 -11.60 5.93
N GLY A 95 -14.43 -12.77 6.36
CA GLY A 95 -14.35 -13.99 5.56
C GLY A 95 -13.06 -14.13 4.75
N LEU A 96 -11.96 -13.54 5.24
CA LEU A 96 -10.64 -13.57 4.59
C LEU A 96 -9.91 -14.87 4.93
N ASP A 97 -9.44 -15.58 3.93
CA ASP A 97 -8.59 -16.77 4.09
C ASP A 97 -7.14 -16.37 4.41
N ILE A 98 -6.60 -15.42 3.64
CA ILE A 98 -5.26 -14.84 3.80
C ILE A 98 -5.37 -13.32 3.68
N ALA A 99 -4.50 -12.60 4.37
CA ALA A 99 -4.30 -11.17 4.19
C ALA A 99 -2.80 -10.82 4.20
N VAL A 100 -2.45 -9.78 3.46
CA VAL A 100 -1.11 -9.18 3.50
C VAL A 100 -1.17 -7.91 4.33
N LEU A 101 -0.36 -7.86 5.40
CA LEU A 101 -0.38 -6.79 6.40
C LEU A 101 0.43 -5.59 5.94
N PHE A 102 -0.19 -4.41 6.07
CA PHE A 102 0.39 -3.11 5.78
C PHE A 102 0.39 -2.20 7.01
N ARG A 103 1.27 -1.20 6.99
CA ARG A 103 1.34 -0.17 8.05
C ARG A 103 0.16 0.79 7.97
N THR A 104 -0.29 1.28 9.12
CA THR A 104 -1.16 2.47 9.20
C THR A 104 -0.35 3.75 9.43
N LEU A 105 0.75 3.69 10.20
CA LEU A 105 1.54 4.86 10.55
C LEU A 105 2.53 5.29 9.45
N PRO A 106 2.41 6.52 8.91
CA PRO A 106 3.30 7.02 7.86
C PRO A 106 4.59 7.67 8.39
N VAL A 107 5.16 7.19 9.49
CA VAL A 107 6.30 7.84 10.20
C VAL A 107 7.61 7.91 9.41
N VAL A 108 7.70 7.25 8.26
CA VAL A 108 8.87 7.29 7.37
C VAL A 108 8.72 8.28 6.21
N CYS A 109 7.61 9.01 6.17
CA CYS A 109 7.26 9.90 5.04
C CYS A 109 7.75 11.34 5.27
N VAL A 110 9.04 11.50 5.57
CA VAL A 110 9.69 12.81 5.79
C VAL A 110 10.99 12.86 5.02
N ASP A 111 11.07 13.70 3.99
CA ASP A 111 12.26 13.86 3.16
C ASP A 111 13.50 14.28 4.00
N ALA A 112 13.30 15.06 5.06
CA ALA A 112 14.38 15.57 5.91
C ALA A 112 15.02 14.51 6.83
N PHE A 113 14.52 13.28 6.87
CA PHE A 113 15.17 12.25 7.69
C PHE A 113 16.45 11.74 7.03
N GLU A 114 17.47 11.50 7.86
CA GLU A 114 18.67 10.81 7.39
C GLU A 114 18.32 9.37 6.98
N PRO A 115 18.91 8.85 5.89
CA PRO A 115 18.61 7.50 5.40
C PRO A 115 18.72 6.40 6.47
N ALA A 116 19.73 6.49 7.36
CA ALA A 116 19.92 5.52 8.43
C ALA A 116 18.81 5.56 9.50
N PHE A 117 18.27 6.73 9.82
CA PHE A 117 17.15 6.86 10.75
C PHE A 117 15.84 6.38 10.12
N ALA A 118 15.57 6.78 8.88
CA ALA A 118 14.41 6.29 8.14
C ALA A 118 14.41 4.75 8.03
N LEU A 119 15.56 4.16 7.76
CA LEU A 119 15.75 2.70 7.77
C LEU A 119 15.50 2.10 9.15
N ALA A 120 15.98 2.72 10.24
CA ALA A 120 15.78 2.23 11.60
C ALA A 120 14.28 2.18 11.98
N LEU A 121 13.48 3.18 11.53
CA LEU A 121 12.03 3.18 11.70
C LEU A 121 11.37 2.03 10.94
N CYS A 122 11.80 1.78 9.69
CA CYS A 122 11.32 0.66 8.89
C CYS A 122 11.63 -0.69 9.57
N ARG A 123 12.86 -0.87 10.05
CA ARG A 123 13.29 -2.10 10.72
C ARG A 123 12.51 -2.37 12.00
N ALA A 124 12.26 -1.33 12.80
CA ALA A 124 11.45 -1.43 14.00
C ALA A 124 10.05 -1.95 13.70
N TRP A 125 9.40 -1.40 12.66
CA TRP A 125 8.10 -1.86 12.21
C TRP A 125 8.15 -3.31 11.69
N ASN A 126 9.12 -3.66 10.87
CA ASN A 126 9.27 -4.98 10.29
C ASN A 126 9.50 -6.06 11.37
N ASP A 127 10.32 -5.78 12.38
CA ASP A 127 10.56 -6.70 13.48
C ASP A 127 9.32 -6.89 14.35
N TRP A 128 8.58 -5.82 14.61
CA TRP A 128 7.29 -5.90 15.27
C TRP A 128 6.25 -6.68 14.46
N ALA A 129 6.11 -6.41 13.16
CA ALA A 129 5.15 -7.08 12.28
C ALA A 129 5.44 -8.59 12.18
N ARG A 130 6.74 -9.00 12.16
CA ARG A 130 7.12 -10.41 12.30
C ARG A 130 6.55 -11.03 13.56
N ASP A 131 6.69 -10.35 14.71
CA ASP A 131 6.23 -10.87 16.00
C ASP A 131 4.69 -10.86 16.08
N PHE A 132 4.05 -9.82 15.53
CA PHE A 132 2.61 -9.70 15.45
C PHE A 132 1.97 -10.86 14.68
N ARG A 133 2.54 -11.28 13.55
CA ARG A 133 1.97 -12.36 12.71
C ARG A 133 2.25 -13.79 13.20
N LYS A 134 3.10 -13.99 14.23
CA LYS A 134 3.50 -15.32 14.74
C LYS A 134 2.34 -16.27 15.06
N PRO A 135 1.19 -15.85 15.62
CA PRO A 135 0.11 -16.77 15.93
C PRO A 135 -0.46 -17.52 14.72
N ASN A 136 -0.45 -16.90 13.53
CA ASN A 136 -0.83 -17.56 12.28
C ASN A 136 -0.13 -16.94 11.06
N PRO A 137 1.14 -17.26 10.83
CA PRO A 137 1.94 -16.64 9.76
C PRO A 137 1.52 -17.11 8.35
N VAL A 138 0.66 -18.11 8.25
CA VAL A 138 0.09 -18.56 6.98
C VAL A 138 -1.05 -17.65 6.55
N ARG A 139 -1.93 -17.29 7.47
CA ARG A 139 -3.08 -16.38 7.18
C ARG A 139 -2.66 -14.92 7.16
N MET A 140 -1.78 -14.51 8.08
CA MET A 140 -1.24 -13.17 8.17
C MET A 140 0.12 -13.11 7.48
N GLN A 141 0.15 -12.77 6.20
CA GLN A 141 1.38 -12.43 5.48
C GLN A 141 1.76 -10.98 5.79
N ALA A 142 2.95 -10.53 5.37
CA ALA A 142 3.33 -9.14 5.58
C ALA A 142 4.17 -8.59 4.43
N ALA A 143 4.00 -7.29 4.16
CA ALA A 143 4.83 -6.50 3.26
C ALA A 143 5.87 -5.73 4.09
N ALA A 144 7.15 -5.86 3.77
CA ALA A 144 8.24 -5.15 4.46
C ALA A 144 8.13 -3.64 4.25
N LEU A 145 8.05 -2.87 5.32
CA LEU A 145 8.14 -1.42 5.22
C LEU A 145 9.57 -1.02 4.83
N VAL A 146 9.72 -0.24 3.77
CA VAL A 146 11.00 0.32 3.34
C VAL A 146 10.87 1.81 3.00
N THR A 147 12.01 2.48 3.07
CA THR A 147 12.12 3.91 2.76
C THR A 147 12.82 4.13 1.42
N LEU A 148 12.48 5.22 0.73
CA LEU A 148 13.10 5.63 -0.55
C LEU A 148 14.28 6.60 -0.38
N HIS A 149 14.73 6.86 0.86
CA HIS A 149 15.87 7.76 1.12
C HIS A 149 17.20 7.23 0.58
N ASP A 150 17.35 5.90 0.51
CA ASP A 150 18.54 5.24 -0.06
C ASP A 150 18.12 3.84 -0.59
N ALA A 151 18.24 3.66 -1.90
CA ALA A 151 17.84 2.41 -2.57
C ALA A 151 18.69 1.20 -2.16
N THR A 152 19.97 1.40 -1.82
CA THR A 152 20.87 0.32 -1.39
C THR A 152 20.49 -0.16 0.02
N LEU A 153 20.20 0.77 0.92
CA LEU A 153 19.73 0.44 2.26
C LEU A 153 18.37 -0.24 2.21
N ALA A 154 17.44 0.25 1.39
CA ALA A 154 16.14 -0.36 1.15
C ALA A 154 16.28 -1.79 0.59
N ALA A 155 17.14 -2.01 -0.40
CA ALA A 155 17.45 -3.34 -0.96
C ALA A 155 18.00 -4.30 0.12
N GLY A 156 18.87 -3.82 1.00
CA GLY A 156 19.36 -4.59 2.15
C GLY A 156 18.24 -5.02 3.09
N GLU A 157 17.29 -4.12 3.36
CA GLU A 157 16.18 -4.40 4.26
C GLU A 157 15.16 -5.36 3.67
N ILE A 158 14.79 -5.24 2.39
CA ILE A 158 13.90 -6.23 1.76
C ILE A 158 14.53 -7.62 1.74
N ARG A 159 15.86 -7.72 1.51
CA ARG A 159 16.57 -8.98 1.60
C ARG A 159 16.46 -9.60 2.98
N ARG A 160 16.69 -8.82 4.03
CA ARG A 160 16.53 -9.25 5.42
C ARG A 160 15.09 -9.69 5.71
N ALA A 161 14.12 -8.86 5.33
CA ALA A 161 12.71 -9.12 5.59
C ALA A 161 12.23 -10.42 4.92
N VAL A 162 12.64 -10.69 3.69
CA VAL A 162 12.29 -11.93 2.99
C VAL A 162 12.98 -13.15 3.61
N ASN A 163 14.31 -13.09 3.78
CA ASN A 163 15.10 -14.28 4.16
C ASN A 163 15.02 -14.61 5.65
N GLU A 164 14.85 -13.60 6.52
CA GLU A 164 14.91 -13.78 7.98
C GLU A 164 13.55 -13.61 8.64
N LEU A 165 12.66 -12.75 8.10
CA LEU A 165 11.34 -12.49 8.68
C LEU A 165 10.21 -13.22 7.94
N GLY A 166 10.47 -13.75 6.74
CA GLY A 166 9.50 -14.50 5.93
C GLY A 166 8.40 -13.61 5.35
N PHE A 167 8.73 -12.38 4.96
CA PHE A 167 7.81 -11.46 4.32
C PHE A 167 7.70 -11.74 2.82
N VAL A 168 6.54 -11.42 2.23
CA VAL A 168 6.17 -11.81 0.85
C VAL A 168 6.18 -10.63 -0.13
N ALA A 169 6.35 -9.42 0.36
CA ALA A 169 6.33 -8.18 -0.44
C ALA A 169 7.14 -7.09 0.25
N ALA A 170 7.34 -5.96 -0.44
CA ALA A 170 7.77 -4.71 0.17
C ALA A 170 6.73 -3.61 -0.06
N GLN A 171 6.48 -2.76 0.94
CA GLN A 171 5.60 -1.61 0.88
C GLN A 171 6.37 -0.31 0.99
N MET A 172 6.01 0.68 0.19
CA MET A 172 6.64 2.00 0.17
C MET A 172 5.70 3.08 -0.34
N MET A 173 6.09 4.33 -0.13
CA MET A 173 5.37 5.46 -0.69
C MET A 173 5.52 5.54 -2.21
N PRO A 174 4.50 6.02 -2.95
CA PRO A 174 4.59 6.20 -4.40
C PRO A 174 5.37 7.46 -4.82
N ASN A 175 5.50 8.45 -3.93
CA ASN A 175 6.09 9.74 -4.26
C ASN A 175 7.61 9.78 -4.10
N PRO A 176 8.31 10.61 -4.87
CA PRO A 176 9.75 10.81 -4.76
C PRO A 176 10.18 11.26 -3.37
N VAL A 177 11.41 10.93 -2.99
CA VAL A 177 12.06 11.42 -1.76
C VAL A 177 13.33 12.18 -2.16
N ASN A 178 13.53 13.37 -1.59
CA ASN A 178 14.68 14.24 -1.90
C ASN A 178 14.89 14.49 -3.40
N GLY A 179 13.78 14.57 -4.16
CA GLY A 179 13.83 14.81 -5.61
C GLY A 179 14.26 13.61 -6.46
N VAL A 180 14.51 12.43 -5.86
CA VAL A 180 14.80 11.18 -6.57
C VAL A 180 13.50 10.50 -6.95
N ASN A 181 13.23 10.40 -8.25
CA ASN A 181 12.02 9.76 -8.76
C ASN A 181 12.16 8.24 -8.81
N LEU A 182 11.01 7.54 -8.86
CA LEU A 182 11.00 6.08 -8.94
C LEU A 182 11.71 5.52 -10.20
N HIS A 183 11.71 6.29 -11.30
CA HIS A 183 12.34 5.88 -12.56
C HIS A 183 13.84 6.23 -12.65
N ASP A 184 14.38 7.00 -11.71
CA ASP A 184 15.80 7.34 -11.70
C ASP A 184 16.67 6.11 -11.50
N LEU A 185 17.81 6.04 -12.19
CA LEU A 185 18.73 4.90 -12.10
C LEU A 185 19.28 4.68 -10.69
N ALA A 186 19.27 5.73 -9.85
CA ALA A 186 19.61 5.63 -8.43
C ALA A 186 18.72 4.65 -7.66
N MET A 187 17.49 4.39 -8.15
CA MET A 187 16.55 3.43 -7.55
C MET A 187 16.74 1.99 -8.04
N ASP A 188 17.51 1.76 -9.10
CA ASP A 188 17.71 0.43 -9.70
C ASP A 188 18.22 -0.64 -8.72
N PRO A 189 19.07 -0.35 -7.72
CA PRO A 189 19.45 -1.36 -6.73
C PRO A 189 18.26 -1.98 -5.96
N LEU A 190 17.23 -1.18 -5.68
CA LEU A 190 16.03 -1.65 -5.02
C LEU A 190 15.17 -2.53 -5.95
N TRP A 191 14.97 -2.08 -7.18
CA TRP A 191 14.20 -2.84 -8.18
C TRP A 191 14.87 -4.18 -8.53
N ALA A 192 16.18 -4.18 -8.73
CA ALA A 192 16.97 -5.38 -8.99
C ALA A 192 16.86 -6.40 -7.85
N GLU A 193 16.91 -5.94 -6.60
CA GLU A 193 16.82 -6.84 -5.45
C GLU A 193 15.40 -7.43 -5.28
N ALA A 194 14.34 -6.63 -5.47
CA ALA A 194 12.97 -7.12 -5.46
C ALA A 194 12.73 -8.17 -6.56
N GLU A 195 13.21 -7.91 -7.78
CA GLU A 195 13.15 -8.86 -8.89
C GLU A 195 13.92 -10.15 -8.58
N ARG A 196 15.13 -10.04 -8.03
CA ARG A 196 15.96 -11.20 -7.63
C ARG A 196 15.30 -12.07 -6.57
N LEU A 197 14.65 -11.46 -5.59
CA LEU A 197 13.92 -12.14 -4.52
C LEU A 197 12.55 -12.66 -4.97
N ASN A 198 12.12 -12.29 -6.18
CA ASN A 198 10.79 -12.62 -6.72
C ASN A 198 9.64 -12.16 -5.80
N ILE A 199 9.77 -10.98 -5.20
CA ILE A 199 8.71 -10.34 -4.41
C ILE A 199 8.17 -9.10 -5.14
N PRO A 200 6.89 -8.75 -4.96
CA PRO A 200 6.35 -7.51 -5.48
C PRO A 200 6.77 -6.30 -4.64
N ILE A 201 6.81 -5.16 -5.31
CA ILE A 201 6.81 -3.84 -4.68
C ILE A 201 5.37 -3.32 -4.65
N CYS A 202 4.89 -2.94 -3.47
CA CYS A 202 3.56 -2.40 -3.26
C CYS A 202 3.67 -0.90 -2.96
N PHE A 203 3.23 -0.06 -3.88
CA PHE A 203 3.09 1.36 -3.66
C PHE A 203 1.80 1.62 -2.89
N HIS A 204 1.96 2.16 -1.69
CA HIS A 204 0.89 2.45 -0.78
C HIS A 204 1.00 3.91 -0.32
N PRO A 205 0.13 4.81 -0.78
CA PRO A 205 0.15 6.21 -0.40
C PRO A 205 -0.05 6.39 1.10
N ALA A 206 0.28 7.57 1.59
CA ALA A 206 -0.14 8.03 2.91
C ALA A 206 -0.55 9.49 2.80
N PRO A 207 -1.73 9.84 3.30
CA PRO A 207 -2.18 11.22 3.27
C PRO A 207 -1.27 12.09 4.11
N ASN A 208 -1.10 13.34 3.68
CA ASN A 208 -0.54 14.39 4.51
C ASN A 208 0.88 14.08 5.05
N ASN A 209 1.75 13.60 4.19
CA ASN A 209 3.17 13.38 4.52
C ASN A 209 4.01 14.69 4.40
N TYR A 210 5.28 14.61 4.73
CA TYR A 210 6.24 15.71 4.67
C TYR A 210 7.24 15.58 3.51
N SER A 211 6.83 14.93 2.43
CA SER A 211 7.59 14.98 1.19
C SER A 211 7.30 16.28 0.45
N ASP A 212 8.34 16.99 0.02
CA ASP A 212 8.20 18.25 -0.73
C ASP A 212 7.49 18.06 -2.07
N THR A 213 7.59 16.85 -2.65
CA THR A 213 6.98 16.50 -3.93
C THR A 213 5.54 16.02 -3.83
N HIS A 214 5.00 15.83 -2.61
CA HIS A 214 3.67 15.28 -2.42
C HIS A 214 2.59 16.20 -3.00
N PHE A 215 1.75 15.66 -3.88
CA PHE A 215 0.77 16.44 -4.64
C PHE A 215 -0.21 17.21 -3.75
N VAL A 216 -0.63 16.62 -2.63
CA VAL A 216 -1.58 17.23 -1.69
C VAL A 216 -1.07 18.53 -1.07
N ASN A 217 0.26 18.76 -1.08
CA ASN A 217 0.84 20.00 -0.55
C ASN A 217 0.29 21.27 -1.22
N ARG A 218 -0.22 21.15 -2.45
CA ARG A 218 -0.93 22.24 -3.16
C ARG A 218 -2.21 22.67 -2.45
N PHE A 219 -2.78 21.82 -1.61
CA PHE A 219 -4.12 21.97 -1.01
C PHE A 219 -4.11 22.08 0.52
N LEU A 220 -2.95 22.25 1.15
CA LEU A 220 -2.82 22.35 2.62
C LEU A 220 -3.68 23.46 3.23
N THR A 221 -3.95 24.53 2.47
CA THR A 221 -4.78 25.66 2.89
C THR A 221 -6.17 25.65 2.25
N ALA A 222 -6.56 24.58 1.58
CA ALA A 222 -7.86 24.49 0.93
C ALA A 222 -9.00 24.54 1.96
N PRO A 223 -10.14 25.18 1.64
CA PRO A 223 -11.28 25.27 2.54
C PRO A 223 -12.02 23.94 2.73
N SER A 224 -11.74 22.95 1.87
CA SER A 224 -12.40 21.65 1.87
C SER A 224 -11.36 20.52 1.86
N THR A 225 -11.49 19.59 2.80
CA THR A 225 -10.69 18.37 2.84
C THR A 225 -11.01 17.40 1.71
N THR A 226 -12.17 17.55 1.04
CA THR A 226 -12.56 16.75 -0.12
C THR A 226 -11.55 16.86 -1.25
N ILE A 227 -10.99 18.05 -1.49
CA ILE A 227 -9.97 18.25 -2.54
C ILE A 227 -8.74 17.38 -2.24
N ALA A 228 -8.18 17.54 -1.05
CA ALA A 228 -6.98 16.79 -0.67
C ALA A 228 -7.29 15.28 -0.57
N GLY A 229 -8.37 14.89 0.08
CA GLY A 229 -8.75 13.49 0.26
C GLY A 229 -9.08 12.76 -1.04
N GLY A 230 -9.76 13.43 -1.97
CA GLY A 230 -10.14 12.82 -3.26
C GLY A 230 -8.99 12.72 -4.28
N LEU A 231 -7.92 13.50 -4.11
CA LEU A 231 -6.80 13.53 -5.05
C LEU A 231 -5.53 12.84 -4.52
N ASN A 232 -5.42 12.72 -3.19
CA ASN A 232 -4.18 12.25 -2.56
C ASN A 232 -3.68 10.92 -3.14
N ASN A 233 -4.45 9.86 -2.93
CA ASN A 233 -4.01 8.51 -3.29
C ASN A 233 -4.03 8.29 -4.80
N PRO A 234 -5.11 8.59 -5.55
CA PRO A 234 -5.13 8.34 -6.99
C PRO A 234 -4.04 9.07 -7.76
N VAL A 235 -3.78 10.35 -7.47
CA VAL A 235 -2.80 11.14 -8.25
C VAL A 235 -1.37 10.68 -7.99
N GLU A 236 -1.02 10.35 -6.76
CA GLU A 236 0.31 9.81 -6.44
C GLU A 236 0.50 8.43 -7.10
N LEU A 237 -0.52 7.58 -7.13
CA LEU A 237 -0.45 6.30 -7.82
C LEU A 237 -0.39 6.44 -9.34
N MET A 238 -1.11 7.40 -9.94
CA MET A 238 -0.98 7.70 -11.37
C MET A 238 0.45 8.11 -11.73
N ALA A 239 1.08 8.96 -10.90
CA ALA A 239 2.47 9.35 -11.09
C ALA A 239 3.44 8.17 -10.96
N ALA A 240 3.21 7.29 -9.97
CA ALA A 240 4.00 6.08 -9.80
C ALA A 240 3.83 5.11 -10.97
N VAL A 241 2.60 4.89 -11.46
CA VAL A 241 2.34 4.08 -12.67
C VAL A 241 3.10 4.63 -13.87
N ALA A 242 3.04 5.94 -14.10
CA ALA A 242 3.79 6.57 -15.19
C ALA A 242 5.30 6.37 -15.03
N SER A 243 5.84 6.55 -13.81
CA SER A 243 7.26 6.31 -13.51
C SER A 243 7.69 4.87 -13.77
N MET A 244 6.90 3.90 -13.32
CA MET A 244 7.23 2.48 -13.47
C MET A 244 7.11 2.01 -14.92
N THR A 245 6.08 2.45 -15.66
CA THR A 245 5.82 2.06 -17.05
C THR A 245 6.58 2.95 -18.04
N ALA A 246 6.08 4.16 -18.29
CA ALA A 246 6.67 5.10 -19.25
C ALA A 246 8.10 5.55 -18.87
N GLY A 247 8.42 5.61 -17.57
CA GLY A 247 9.78 5.88 -17.07
C GLY A 247 10.77 4.73 -17.26
N GLY A 248 10.33 3.57 -17.79
CA GLY A 248 11.18 2.46 -18.23
C GLY A 248 11.71 1.55 -17.13
N VAL A 249 11.20 1.62 -15.90
CA VAL A 249 11.60 0.70 -14.83
C VAL A 249 11.23 -0.74 -15.19
N LEU A 250 9.99 -0.97 -15.63
CA LEU A 250 9.51 -2.31 -15.98
C LEU A 250 10.10 -2.87 -17.29
N GLU A 251 10.68 -2.02 -18.12
CA GLU A 251 11.53 -2.44 -19.24
C GLU A 251 12.86 -3.00 -18.72
N ARG A 252 13.52 -2.29 -17.78
CA ARG A 252 14.81 -2.71 -17.21
C ARG A 252 14.69 -3.94 -16.32
N PHE A 253 13.53 -4.12 -15.68
CA PHE A 253 13.25 -5.22 -14.73
C PHE A 253 12.02 -6.03 -15.16
N PRO A 254 12.14 -6.89 -16.20
CA PRO A 254 10.98 -7.53 -16.84
C PRO A 254 10.26 -8.59 -16.00
N ARG A 255 10.84 -9.04 -14.87
CA ARG A 255 10.20 -9.97 -13.92
C ARG A 255 9.72 -9.28 -12.64
N LEU A 256 10.02 -7.99 -12.46
CA LEU A 256 9.54 -7.23 -11.30
C LEU A 256 8.02 -7.12 -11.36
N ARG A 257 7.34 -7.46 -10.26
CA ARG A 257 5.92 -7.20 -10.07
C ARG A 257 5.74 -5.97 -9.19
N VAL A 258 4.76 -5.15 -9.53
CA VAL A 258 4.38 -3.98 -8.73
C VAL A 258 2.89 -3.93 -8.49
N ALA A 259 2.48 -3.41 -7.33
CA ALA A 259 1.08 -3.19 -6.99
C ALA A 259 0.88 -1.73 -6.59
N PHE A 260 -0.28 -1.19 -6.96
CA PHE A 260 -0.75 0.16 -6.64
C PHE A 260 -2.00 0.02 -5.78
N LEU A 261 -1.88 0.32 -4.49
CA LEU A 261 -2.88 -0.01 -3.47
C LEU A 261 -3.47 1.26 -2.83
N GLU A 262 -4.71 1.16 -2.33
CA GLU A 262 -5.45 2.25 -1.68
C GLU A 262 -5.59 3.53 -2.53
N GLY A 263 -5.99 3.37 -3.78
CA GLY A 263 -6.22 4.54 -4.64
C GLY A 263 -7.23 4.32 -5.74
N ASN A 264 -8.14 3.35 -5.55
CA ASN A 264 -9.09 2.80 -6.52
C ASN A 264 -8.49 2.49 -7.91
N CYS A 265 -9.26 1.81 -8.74
CA CYS A 265 -8.87 1.45 -10.10
C CYS A 265 -9.61 2.24 -11.20
N SER A 266 -10.62 3.04 -10.84
CA SER A 266 -11.52 3.71 -11.81
C SER A 266 -10.81 4.64 -12.80
N TRP A 267 -9.65 5.18 -12.41
CA TRP A 267 -8.81 6.03 -13.26
C TRP A 267 -7.90 5.23 -14.22
N LEU A 268 -7.75 3.93 -14.01
CA LEU A 268 -6.77 3.11 -14.76
C LEU A 268 -6.92 3.18 -16.29
N PRO A 269 -8.13 3.32 -16.89
CA PRO A 269 -8.27 3.53 -18.33
C PRO A 269 -7.54 4.75 -18.89
N TRP A 270 -7.06 5.68 -18.04
CA TRP A 270 -6.14 6.75 -18.42
C TRP A 270 -4.84 6.20 -19.05
N LEU A 271 -4.41 4.99 -18.76
CA LEU A 271 -3.28 4.33 -19.41
C LEU A 271 -3.39 4.30 -20.94
N LEU A 272 -4.62 4.21 -21.47
CA LEU A 272 -4.84 4.22 -22.92
C LEU A 272 -4.47 5.59 -23.53
N TRP A 273 -4.70 6.69 -22.79
CA TRP A 273 -4.21 8.00 -23.16
C TRP A 273 -2.68 8.09 -23.08
N LEU A 274 -2.07 7.47 -22.10
CA LEU A 274 -0.61 7.42 -21.96
C LEU A 274 0.03 6.67 -23.14
N ASP A 275 -0.61 5.61 -23.64
CA ASP A 275 -0.18 4.89 -24.84
C ASP A 275 -0.24 5.78 -26.10
N GLU A 276 -1.33 6.53 -26.29
CA GLU A 276 -1.46 7.47 -27.41
C GLU A 276 -0.36 8.53 -27.36
N TYR A 277 -0.09 9.08 -26.18
CA TYR A 277 0.97 10.07 -26.01
C TYR A 277 2.36 9.47 -26.29
N TRP A 278 2.64 8.28 -25.79
CA TRP A 278 3.88 7.56 -26.06
C TRP A 278 4.08 7.32 -27.57
N GLU A 279 3.05 6.90 -28.28
CA GLU A 279 3.12 6.70 -29.75
C GLU A 279 3.49 7.98 -30.49
N MET A 280 3.01 9.13 -30.04
CA MET A 280 3.36 10.44 -30.62
C MET A 280 4.80 10.88 -30.27
N ALA A 281 5.28 10.57 -29.07
CA ALA A 281 6.52 11.09 -28.52
C ALA A 281 7.72 10.15 -28.69
N LYS A 282 7.52 8.84 -28.84
CA LYS A 282 8.57 7.79 -28.74
C LYS A 282 9.80 7.99 -29.60
N SER A 283 9.70 8.67 -30.76
CA SER A 283 10.83 8.91 -31.63
C SER A 283 11.81 9.96 -31.10
N GLY A 284 11.36 10.80 -30.16
CA GLY A 284 12.16 11.86 -29.53
C GLY A 284 12.61 11.54 -28.11
N GLU A 285 12.11 10.43 -27.53
CA GLU A 285 12.42 10.05 -26.15
C GLU A 285 13.81 9.39 -26.00
N THR A 286 14.42 9.62 -24.85
CA THR A 286 15.67 8.97 -24.45
C THR A 286 15.43 7.58 -23.86
N ALA A 287 14.33 7.38 -23.16
CA ALA A 287 13.88 6.06 -22.69
C ALA A 287 13.27 5.30 -23.87
N LYS A 288 13.95 4.25 -24.33
CA LYS A 288 13.44 3.42 -25.43
C LYS A 288 12.66 2.26 -24.89
N LEU A 289 11.33 2.42 -24.85
CA LEU A 289 10.42 1.36 -24.52
C LEU A 289 10.14 0.51 -25.77
N GLU A 290 10.12 -0.82 -25.61
CA GLU A 290 9.79 -1.75 -26.69
C GLU A 290 8.27 -1.87 -26.91
N ALA A 291 7.47 -1.50 -25.91
CA ALA A 291 6.02 -1.60 -25.91
C ALA A 291 5.35 -0.34 -25.30
N PRO A 292 4.05 -0.11 -25.53
CA PRO A 292 3.33 0.99 -24.89
C PRO A 292 3.19 0.76 -23.38
N PRO A 293 3.05 1.83 -22.58
CA PRO A 293 2.92 1.77 -21.11
C PRO A 293 1.88 0.77 -20.60
N SER A 294 0.71 0.65 -21.26
CA SER A 294 -0.33 -0.29 -20.84
C SER A 294 0.09 -1.76 -20.96
N GLU A 295 1.01 -2.09 -21.86
CA GLU A 295 1.50 -3.46 -22.01
C GLU A 295 2.40 -3.86 -20.83
N TYR A 296 3.27 -2.94 -20.36
CA TYR A 296 4.04 -3.15 -19.13
C TYR A 296 3.10 -3.31 -17.93
N PHE A 297 2.05 -2.50 -17.87
CA PHE A 297 1.06 -2.61 -16.82
C PHE A 297 0.39 -3.98 -16.81
N ARG A 298 -0.15 -4.44 -17.93
CA ARG A 298 -0.81 -5.75 -18.03
C ARG A 298 0.11 -6.91 -17.66
N ARG A 299 1.40 -6.79 -17.97
CA ARG A 299 2.39 -7.85 -17.75
C ARG A 299 2.86 -7.97 -16.31
N GLN A 300 3.04 -6.83 -15.62
CA GLN A 300 3.82 -6.75 -14.37
C GLN A 300 3.11 -6.02 -13.23
N CYS A 301 2.00 -5.32 -13.49
CA CYS A 301 1.34 -4.47 -12.51
C CYS A 301 0.04 -5.06 -12.00
N PHE A 302 -0.32 -4.61 -10.80
CA PHE A 302 -1.60 -4.88 -10.16
C PHE A 302 -2.13 -3.58 -9.52
N ILE A 303 -3.47 -3.48 -9.40
CA ILE A 303 -4.11 -2.34 -8.75
C ILE A 303 -5.27 -2.83 -7.89
N SER A 304 -5.43 -2.24 -6.69
CA SER A 304 -6.53 -2.59 -5.80
C SER A 304 -7.87 -2.04 -6.29
N VAL A 305 -8.91 -2.82 -6.03
CA VAL A 305 -10.31 -2.47 -6.23
C VAL A 305 -10.93 -2.24 -4.87
N ASP A 306 -11.54 -1.07 -4.67
CA ASP A 306 -12.31 -0.78 -3.46
C ASP A 306 -13.60 -1.62 -3.42
N PRO A 307 -14.09 -2.03 -2.24
CA PRO A 307 -15.21 -2.96 -2.11
C PRO A 307 -16.53 -2.52 -2.78
N ASP A 308 -16.76 -1.21 -2.91
CA ASP A 308 -17.97 -0.63 -3.48
C ASP A 308 -17.71 0.15 -4.79
N GLU A 309 -16.57 -0.07 -5.43
CA GLU A 309 -16.14 0.61 -6.66
C GLU A 309 -16.87 0.05 -7.88
N ASP A 310 -18.08 0.56 -8.16
CA ASP A 310 -18.92 0.08 -9.28
C ASP A 310 -18.35 0.36 -10.66
N GLN A 311 -17.48 1.37 -10.81
CA GLN A 311 -16.76 1.69 -12.06
C GLN A 311 -15.78 0.60 -12.48
N VAL A 312 -15.47 -0.36 -11.63
CA VAL A 312 -14.60 -1.50 -11.95
C VAL A 312 -15.11 -2.30 -13.18
N GLU A 313 -16.41 -2.34 -13.40
CA GLU A 313 -16.97 -2.98 -14.60
C GLU A 313 -16.42 -2.35 -15.90
N TRP A 314 -16.32 -1.02 -15.93
CA TRP A 314 -15.76 -0.32 -17.08
C TRP A 314 -14.25 -0.56 -17.22
N VAL A 315 -13.51 -0.62 -16.10
CA VAL A 315 -12.08 -0.98 -16.11
C VAL A 315 -11.88 -2.37 -16.72
N VAL A 316 -12.67 -3.35 -16.27
CA VAL A 316 -12.64 -4.72 -16.81
C VAL A 316 -12.94 -4.75 -18.32
N GLN A 317 -13.92 -3.97 -18.78
CA GLN A 317 -14.24 -3.87 -20.21
C GLN A 317 -13.09 -3.29 -21.05
N LYS A 318 -12.31 -2.36 -20.51
CA LYS A 318 -11.23 -1.67 -21.23
C LYS A 318 -9.88 -2.37 -21.15
N LEU A 319 -9.55 -2.92 -20.00
CA LEU A 319 -8.19 -3.40 -19.68
C LEU A 319 -8.14 -4.88 -19.27
N GLY A 320 -9.30 -5.51 -19.05
CA GLY A 320 -9.39 -6.87 -18.52
C GLY A 320 -9.37 -6.91 -16.99
N ASP A 321 -9.47 -8.11 -16.44
CA ASP A 321 -9.57 -8.36 -14.99
C ASP A 321 -8.31 -9.00 -14.38
N ASP A 322 -7.28 -9.26 -15.20
CA ASP A 322 -6.09 -10.00 -14.76
C ASP A 322 -5.14 -9.19 -13.84
N THR A 323 -5.30 -7.87 -13.79
CA THR A 323 -4.43 -6.98 -13.01
C THR A 323 -5.10 -6.40 -11.77
N LEU A 324 -6.37 -6.75 -11.53
CA LEU A 324 -7.16 -6.24 -10.41
C LEU A 324 -7.00 -7.14 -9.20
N VAL A 325 -6.81 -6.56 -8.00
CA VAL A 325 -6.70 -7.26 -6.72
C VAL A 325 -7.68 -6.68 -5.71
N PHE A 326 -8.19 -7.51 -4.81
CA PHE A 326 -9.15 -7.10 -3.78
C PHE A 326 -8.43 -6.53 -2.55
N SER A 327 -8.99 -5.47 -1.97
CA SER A 327 -8.54 -4.87 -0.72
C SER A 327 -9.73 -4.49 0.15
N THR A 328 -9.64 -4.68 1.47
CA THR A 328 -10.65 -4.22 2.42
C THR A 328 -10.30 -2.91 3.08
N ASP A 329 -9.03 -2.58 3.12
CA ASP A 329 -8.49 -1.42 3.86
C ASP A 329 -8.87 -1.42 5.36
N TYR A 330 -9.23 -2.60 5.94
CA TYR A 330 -9.47 -2.73 7.38
C TYR A 330 -8.21 -2.33 8.16
N PRO A 331 -8.29 -1.60 9.28
CA PRO A 331 -9.48 -1.09 9.99
C PRO A 331 -9.72 0.40 9.78
N HIS A 332 -9.36 0.96 8.65
CA HIS A 332 -9.50 2.39 8.40
C HIS A 332 -10.97 2.84 8.46
N SER A 333 -11.18 4.15 8.70
CA SER A 333 -12.53 4.69 8.94
C SER A 333 -13.43 4.69 7.70
N ASP A 334 -12.86 4.52 6.54
CA ASP A 334 -13.51 4.39 5.23
C ASP A 334 -13.59 2.95 4.73
N SER A 335 -12.95 2.00 5.40
CA SER A 335 -13.20 0.59 5.16
C SER A 335 -14.67 0.24 5.44
N HIS A 336 -15.19 -0.72 4.72
CA HIS A 336 -16.57 -1.19 4.88
C HIS A 336 -16.70 -2.36 5.87
N PHE A 337 -15.73 -2.52 6.76
CA PHE A 337 -15.71 -3.64 7.72
C PHE A 337 -16.98 -3.70 8.58
N PRO A 338 -17.59 -4.89 8.78
CA PRO A 338 -17.20 -6.23 8.30
C PRO A 338 -17.94 -6.67 7.01
N GLU A 339 -18.32 -5.73 6.14
CA GLU A 339 -19.16 -5.96 4.96
C GLU A 339 -18.41 -5.78 3.62
N ALA A 340 -17.10 -5.51 3.63
CA ALA A 340 -16.32 -5.22 2.44
C ALA A 340 -16.41 -6.34 1.39
N THR A 341 -16.17 -7.58 1.77
CA THR A 341 -16.29 -8.74 0.86
C THR A 341 -17.72 -8.90 0.33
N ASN A 342 -18.75 -8.67 1.17
CA ASN A 342 -20.14 -8.75 0.74
C ASN A 342 -20.51 -7.63 -0.25
N LEU A 343 -19.95 -6.44 -0.10
CA LEU A 343 -20.15 -5.33 -1.05
C LEU A 343 -19.49 -5.65 -2.38
N PHE A 344 -18.24 -6.11 -2.37
CA PHE A 344 -17.55 -6.52 -3.58
C PHE A 344 -18.31 -7.60 -4.36
N LEU A 345 -18.86 -8.59 -3.66
CA LEU A 345 -19.65 -9.66 -4.29
C LEU A 345 -20.93 -9.17 -4.97
N LYS A 346 -21.43 -7.97 -4.63
CA LYS A 346 -22.60 -7.34 -5.29
C LYS A 346 -22.23 -6.55 -6.54
N LEU A 347 -20.94 -6.27 -6.78
CA LEU A 347 -20.51 -5.56 -7.99
C LEU A 347 -20.93 -6.30 -9.26
N PRO A 348 -21.22 -5.58 -10.36
CA PRO A 348 -21.73 -6.15 -11.62
C PRO A 348 -20.61 -6.84 -12.44
N LEU A 349 -19.87 -7.73 -11.79
CA LEU A 349 -18.79 -8.52 -12.35
C LEU A 349 -19.21 -9.97 -12.56
N SER A 350 -18.62 -10.64 -13.54
CA SER A 350 -18.79 -12.08 -13.71
C SER A 350 -18.24 -12.86 -12.52
N GLU A 351 -18.80 -14.06 -12.27
CA GLU A 351 -18.26 -14.99 -11.26
C GLU A 351 -16.76 -15.30 -11.48
N SER A 352 -16.34 -15.39 -12.75
CA SER A 352 -14.94 -15.61 -13.11
C SER A 352 -14.08 -14.42 -12.72
N SER A 353 -14.50 -13.20 -13.03
CA SER A 353 -13.78 -11.97 -12.64
C SER A 353 -13.69 -11.83 -11.12
N LYS A 354 -14.79 -12.12 -10.40
CA LYS A 354 -14.79 -12.12 -8.93
C LYS A 354 -13.77 -13.10 -8.35
N ARG A 355 -13.67 -14.34 -8.89
CA ARG A 355 -12.66 -15.32 -8.45
C ARG A 355 -11.25 -14.82 -8.67
N LYS A 356 -10.98 -14.27 -9.87
CA LYS A 356 -9.67 -13.71 -10.18
C LYS A 356 -9.29 -12.60 -9.21
N ILE A 357 -10.17 -11.62 -9.00
CA ILE A 357 -9.88 -10.43 -8.18
C ILE A 357 -9.76 -10.80 -6.70
N LEU A 358 -10.65 -11.66 -6.19
CA LEU A 358 -10.63 -12.07 -4.78
C LEU A 358 -9.48 -13.02 -4.43
N TRP A 359 -8.95 -13.78 -5.41
CA TRP A 359 -7.95 -14.79 -5.10
C TRP A 359 -6.82 -14.92 -6.12
N ASP A 360 -7.10 -15.24 -7.39
CA ASP A 360 -6.08 -15.70 -8.33
C ASP A 360 -5.01 -14.63 -8.58
N ASN A 361 -5.43 -13.39 -8.78
CA ASN A 361 -4.54 -12.25 -9.02
C ASN A 361 -3.74 -11.90 -7.76
N CYS A 362 -4.38 -11.88 -6.59
CA CYS A 362 -3.69 -11.64 -5.31
C CYS A 362 -2.64 -12.72 -5.05
N ALA A 363 -2.99 -14.00 -5.27
CA ALA A 363 -2.07 -15.12 -5.10
C ALA A 363 -0.89 -15.05 -6.09
N ARG A 364 -1.14 -14.61 -7.33
CA ARG A 364 -0.09 -14.37 -8.34
C ARG A 364 0.79 -13.19 -7.96
N LEU A 365 0.21 -12.08 -7.50
CA LEU A 365 0.95 -10.91 -7.03
C LEU A 365 1.97 -11.30 -5.97
N TYR A 366 1.52 -11.98 -4.92
CA TYR A 366 2.34 -12.31 -3.74
C TYR A 366 3.07 -13.67 -3.82
N ASN A 367 2.97 -14.36 -4.96
CA ASN A 367 3.55 -15.70 -5.15
C ASN A 367 3.04 -16.72 -4.11
N LEU A 368 1.75 -16.66 -3.79
CA LEU A 368 1.07 -17.51 -2.80
C LEU A 368 0.18 -18.59 -3.44
N ALA A 369 0.34 -18.87 -4.73
CA ALA A 369 -0.50 -19.82 -5.46
C ALA A 369 -0.48 -21.26 -4.87
N GLY A 370 0.54 -21.60 -4.10
CA GLY A 370 0.64 -22.88 -3.39
C GLY A 370 0.10 -22.87 -1.95
N ALA A 371 -0.41 -21.75 -1.46
CA ALA A 371 -1.03 -21.62 -0.14
C ALA A 371 -2.49 -22.12 -0.20
N ALA A 372 -2.67 -23.42 -0.43
CA ALA A 372 -3.98 -24.07 -0.49
C ALA A 372 -4.34 -24.70 0.85
#